data_b8201d549ce165eb9664a4198d353ab5
#
_entry.id   b8201d549ce165eb9664a4198d353ab5
#
_cell.length_a   1.000
_cell.length_b   1.000
_cell.length_c   1.000
_cell.angle_alpha   90.00
_cell.angle_beta   90.00
_cell.angle_gamma   90.00
#
_symmetry.space_group_name_H-M   'P 1'
#
loop_
_entity.id
_entity.type
_entity.pdbx_description
1 polymer ?
#
loop_
_entity_poly.entity_id
_entity_poly.type
_entity_poly.pdbx_seq_one_letter_code
_entity_poly.pdbx_strand_id
1 'polypeptide(L)'
;MVVLAIATSGVLDTTSVLEGIGMFFSMVIGGIAFGLIMAGLLYRAIRAAKSNEFVAVTLLIISAHLVFVVSEAINEFGLFGLDIHISSIIATTISSLFLGNYARHTLSPRSDQYLSKSIEHLGFIANSLVFILAGILFASIDVDFGQLWLPIVLTIVVVAIARIISVYAVTVPLNAFNLEKIPSTWRRLLAWGSLRGALAIIIVLLVPEDLTVPGWTLEYSPRDFLLALAIGSVLATLFVKGLTIAPLIRRDKLDTPAVIDQAHYADLGMYYLLTEQSRFTMHKTKGFVREDEYTSFKKGLDEKFADAEKHRLELVKNHGIRVFEQSLHLTAIDVERHYLEELYVNDEVSEAVYRRIIGKLTLQREKIEAAQHDDINPSVFRDRKDIFDRLIQFIQSPLNKKRVDLSILEKLQYYRAQMIIARKALKTLDEMQHAYSEPVFIAEVYDKIVTQYEKYKVQSGEKMDTLLAKHAEELSGYFTVLAEKSIAASGVRAVDFLRDRGIASEASG
;
A
#
# COMPACT_ATOMS: atom_id res chain seq x y z
N MET A 1 -30.91 -0.16 7.52
CA MET A 1 -31.62 -0.07 8.84
C MET A 1 -32.33 1.27 8.99
N VAL A 2 -31.67 2.44 9.06
CA VAL A 2 -32.33 3.75 9.25
C VAL A 2 -33.39 4.06 8.19
N VAL A 3 -33.06 3.91 6.90
CA VAL A 3 -34.01 4.11 5.78
C VAL A 3 -35.17 3.11 5.85
N LEU A 4 -34.87 1.88 6.30
CA LEU A 4 -35.88 0.83 6.49
C LEU A 4 -36.84 1.17 7.64
N ALA A 5 -36.32 1.66 8.76
CA ALA A 5 -37.11 2.10 9.88
C ALA A 5 -38.04 3.28 9.51
N ILE A 6 -37.55 4.22 8.72
CA ILE A 6 -38.39 5.33 8.19
C ILE A 6 -39.45 4.80 7.21
N ALA A 7 -39.09 3.84 6.35
CA ALA A 7 -40.02 3.25 5.37
C ALA A 7 -41.12 2.42 6.06
N THR A 8 -40.82 1.72 7.16
CA THR A 8 -41.78 0.90 7.92
C THR A 8 -42.70 1.73 8.80
N SER A 9 -42.28 2.91 9.25
CA SER A 9 -43.12 3.81 10.07
C SER A 9 -44.33 4.39 9.29
N GLY A 10 -44.28 4.36 7.95
CA GLY A 10 -45.37 4.82 7.08
C GLY A 10 -45.68 6.31 7.13
N VAL A 11 -44.99 7.06 7.98
CA VAL A 11 -45.18 8.52 8.18
C VAL A 11 -43.87 9.23 7.89
N LEU A 12 -43.81 9.95 6.80
CA LEU A 12 -42.72 10.89 6.50
C LEU A 12 -42.95 12.19 7.30
N ASP A 13 -42.81 12.12 8.62
CA ASP A 13 -42.79 13.31 9.45
C ASP A 13 -41.35 13.81 9.65
N THR A 14 -41.20 15.13 9.80
CA THR A 14 -39.89 15.78 10.03
C THR A 14 -39.17 15.24 11.26
N THR A 15 -39.91 14.82 12.28
CA THR A 15 -39.37 14.19 13.49
C THR A 15 -38.75 12.82 13.20
N SER A 16 -39.42 11.96 12.42
CA SER A 16 -38.91 10.65 12.05
C SER A 16 -37.65 10.72 11.18
N VAL A 17 -37.58 11.71 10.31
CA VAL A 17 -36.38 11.96 9.48
C VAL A 17 -35.21 12.44 10.36
N LEU A 18 -35.47 13.32 11.33
CA LEU A 18 -34.43 13.86 12.22
C LEU A 18 -33.90 12.75 13.17
N GLU A 19 -34.79 11.92 13.71
CA GLU A 19 -34.42 10.75 14.51
C GLU A 19 -33.60 9.75 13.69
N GLY A 20 -33.99 9.48 12.44
CA GLY A 20 -33.24 8.62 11.52
C GLY A 20 -31.84 9.15 11.20
N ILE A 21 -31.71 10.45 11.02
CA ILE A 21 -30.40 11.10 10.82
C ILE A 21 -29.57 10.99 12.11
N GLY A 22 -30.17 11.25 13.28
CA GLY A 22 -29.49 11.09 14.57
C GLY A 22 -28.99 9.67 14.80
N MET A 23 -29.82 8.66 14.52
CA MET A 23 -29.47 7.25 14.61
C MET A 23 -28.33 6.90 13.62
N PHE A 24 -28.39 7.41 12.40
CA PHE A 24 -27.31 7.21 11.42
C PHE A 24 -25.96 7.73 11.93
N PHE A 25 -25.92 8.97 12.42
CA PHE A 25 -24.67 9.53 12.96
C PHE A 25 -24.21 8.81 14.22
N SER A 26 -25.13 8.40 15.08
CA SER A 26 -24.80 7.56 16.26
C SER A 26 -24.16 6.24 15.87
N MET A 27 -24.72 5.53 14.88
CA MET A 27 -24.16 4.26 14.37
C MET A 27 -22.80 4.46 13.73
N VAL A 28 -22.60 5.55 12.98
CA VAL A 28 -21.31 5.88 12.33
C VAL A 28 -20.25 6.20 13.37
N ILE A 29 -20.55 7.12 14.29
CA ILE A 29 -19.61 7.55 15.33
C ILE A 29 -19.31 6.38 16.29
N GLY A 30 -20.33 5.64 16.69
CA GLY A 30 -20.19 4.43 17.50
C GLY A 30 -19.32 3.38 16.82
N GLY A 31 -19.53 3.14 15.52
CA GLY A 31 -18.71 2.24 14.71
C GLY A 31 -17.25 2.68 14.63
N ILE A 32 -17.00 3.98 14.42
CA ILE A 32 -15.63 4.52 14.40
C ILE A 32 -14.97 4.36 15.76
N ALA A 33 -15.62 4.78 16.84
CA ALA A 33 -15.07 4.70 18.18
C ALA A 33 -14.77 3.26 18.59
N PHE A 34 -15.73 2.35 18.40
CA PHE A 34 -15.56 0.94 18.69
C PHE A 34 -14.46 0.29 17.83
N GLY A 35 -14.44 0.58 16.53
CA GLY A 35 -13.40 0.11 15.61
C GLY A 35 -11.99 0.52 16.04
N LEU A 36 -11.81 1.75 16.52
CA LEU A 36 -10.53 2.23 17.05
C LEU A 36 -10.14 1.54 18.38
N ILE A 37 -11.11 1.31 19.28
CA ILE A 37 -10.85 0.59 20.53
C ILE A 37 -10.39 -0.84 20.23
N MET A 38 -11.12 -1.56 19.37
CA MET A 38 -10.76 -2.91 18.97
C MET A 38 -9.43 -2.97 18.23
N ALA A 39 -9.17 -2.00 17.36
CA ALA A 39 -7.88 -1.88 16.70
C ALA A 39 -6.72 -1.72 17.70
N GLY A 40 -6.90 -0.90 18.74
CA GLY A 40 -5.92 -0.73 19.80
C GLY A 40 -5.66 -2.01 20.61
N LEU A 41 -6.71 -2.76 20.93
CA LEU A 41 -6.60 -4.05 21.62
C LEU A 41 -5.88 -5.10 20.77
N LEU A 42 -6.30 -5.23 19.50
CA LEU A 42 -5.70 -6.17 18.55
C LEU A 42 -4.24 -5.81 18.23
N TYR A 43 -3.93 -4.53 18.06
CA TYR A 43 -2.56 -4.08 17.91
C TYR A 43 -1.66 -4.49 19.07
N ARG A 44 -2.16 -4.39 20.32
CA ARG A 44 -1.43 -4.88 21.50
C ARG A 44 -1.23 -6.39 21.46
N ALA A 45 -2.26 -7.15 21.08
CA ALA A 45 -2.18 -8.60 20.96
C ALA A 45 -1.16 -9.03 19.89
N ILE A 46 -1.19 -8.40 18.71
CA ILE A 46 -0.25 -8.65 17.61
C ILE A 46 1.17 -8.31 18.04
N ARG A 47 1.37 -7.19 18.73
CA ARG A 47 2.67 -6.80 19.25
C ARG A 47 3.19 -7.74 20.33
N ALA A 48 2.33 -8.31 21.17
CA ALA A 48 2.71 -9.33 22.14
C ALA A 48 3.11 -10.65 21.49
N ALA A 49 2.46 -10.99 20.35
CA ALA A 49 2.75 -12.17 19.54
C ALA A 49 3.97 -12.02 18.62
N LYS A 50 4.74 -10.92 18.72
CA LYS A 50 5.86 -10.58 17.83
C LYS A 50 6.94 -11.66 17.72
N SER A 51 7.14 -12.48 18.75
CA SER A 51 8.09 -13.60 18.73
C SER A 51 7.66 -14.76 17.84
N ASN A 52 6.38 -14.78 17.40
CA ASN A 52 5.83 -15.80 16.51
C ASN A 52 5.09 -15.14 15.36
N GLU A 53 5.76 -15.02 14.22
CA GLU A 53 5.24 -14.37 13.03
C GLU A 53 3.95 -15.00 12.50
N PHE A 54 3.80 -16.33 12.60
CA PHE A 54 2.57 -17.03 12.20
C PHE A 54 1.38 -16.60 13.03
N VAL A 55 1.56 -16.45 14.34
CA VAL A 55 0.50 -15.97 15.24
C VAL A 55 0.14 -14.52 14.90
N ALA A 56 1.12 -13.66 14.64
CA ALA A 56 0.88 -12.27 14.28
C ALA A 56 0.12 -12.13 12.95
N VAL A 57 0.51 -12.88 11.91
CA VAL A 57 -0.17 -12.92 10.62
C VAL A 57 -1.61 -13.47 10.76
N THR A 58 -1.78 -14.56 11.51
CA THR A 58 -3.10 -15.14 11.75
C THR A 58 -4.04 -14.17 12.48
N LEU A 59 -3.53 -13.48 13.51
CA LEU A 59 -4.30 -12.45 14.21
C LEU A 59 -4.71 -11.31 13.29
N LEU A 60 -3.85 -10.88 12.35
CA LEU A 60 -4.19 -9.86 11.37
C LEU A 60 -5.29 -10.33 10.41
N ILE A 61 -5.23 -11.57 9.93
CA ILE A 61 -6.26 -12.13 9.03
C ILE A 61 -7.59 -12.25 9.75
N ILE A 62 -7.61 -12.76 10.98
CA ILE A 62 -8.83 -12.99 11.74
C ILE A 62 -9.39 -11.68 12.35
N SER A 63 -8.57 -10.64 12.48
CA SER A 63 -8.95 -9.39 13.15
C SER A 63 -10.24 -8.77 12.61
N ALA A 64 -10.43 -8.77 11.29
CA ALA A 64 -11.61 -8.21 10.65
C ALA A 64 -12.90 -8.97 11.06
N HIS A 65 -12.83 -10.30 11.04
CA HIS A 65 -13.96 -11.16 11.46
C HIS A 65 -14.26 -11.00 12.94
N LEU A 66 -13.24 -10.94 13.78
CA LEU A 66 -13.38 -10.78 15.22
C LEU A 66 -14.06 -9.44 15.57
N VAL A 67 -13.65 -8.34 14.93
CA VAL A 67 -14.29 -7.04 15.14
C VAL A 67 -15.75 -7.05 14.68
N PHE A 68 -16.04 -7.68 13.53
CA PHE A 68 -17.40 -7.79 13.02
C PHE A 68 -18.29 -8.58 13.99
N VAL A 69 -17.87 -9.78 14.39
CA VAL A 69 -18.64 -10.65 15.29
C VAL A 69 -18.86 -9.99 16.65
N VAL A 70 -17.82 -9.36 17.22
CA VAL A 70 -17.95 -8.70 18.54
C VAL A 70 -18.88 -7.48 18.45
N SER A 71 -18.83 -6.70 17.36
CA SER A 71 -19.75 -5.58 17.18
C SER A 71 -21.21 -6.04 16.96
N GLU A 72 -21.44 -7.13 16.24
CA GLU A 72 -22.79 -7.72 16.13
C GLU A 72 -23.29 -8.27 17.47
N ALA A 73 -22.42 -8.95 18.22
CA ALA A 73 -22.78 -9.44 19.55
C ALA A 73 -23.16 -8.27 20.50
N ILE A 74 -22.50 -7.12 20.41
CA ILE A 74 -22.87 -5.93 21.19
C ILE A 74 -24.23 -5.40 20.75
N ASN A 75 -24.53 -5.39 19.45
CA ASN A 75 -25.82 -4.95 18.94
C ASN A 75 -26.96 -5.88 19.38
N GLU A 76 -26.68 -7.19 19.52
CA GLU A 76 -27.67 -8.18 19.90
C GLU A 76 -27.91 -8.27 21.42
N PHE A 77 -26.83 -8.27 22.20
CA PHE A 77 -26.90 -8.46 23.66
C PHE A 77 -26.89 -7.15 24.46
N GLY A 78 -26.64 -6.00 23.79
CA GLY A 78 -26.39 -4.73 24.45
C GLY A 78 -25.02 -4.65 25.12
N LEU A 79 -24.57 -3.47 25.44
CA LEU A 79 -23.35 -3.23 26.21
C LEU A 79 -23.73 -2.64 27.57
N PHE A 80 -23.56 -3.39 28.66
CA PHE A 80 -23.87 -2.94 30.03
C PHE A 80 -25.29 -2.39 30.22
N GLY A 81 -26.28 -2.94 29.47
CA GLY A 81 -27.68 -2.49 29.57
C GLY A 81 -28.00 -1.20 28.80
N LEU A 82 -27.10 -0.75 27.96
CA LEU A 82 -27.31 0.37 27.04
C LEU A 82 -27.61 -0.17 25.64
N ASP A 83 -28.70 0.26 25.03
CA ASP A 83 -29.07 -0.04 23.64
C ASP A 83 -28.17 0.82 22.70
N ILE A 84 -26.95 0.38 22.52
CA ILE A 84 -26.01 1.06 21.64
C ILE A 84 -25.99 0.32 20.29
N HIS A 85 -26.45 0.99 19.24
CA HIS A 85 -26.36 0.47 17.88
C HIS A 85 -25.05 0.91 17.23
N ILE A 86 -24.18 -0.05 16.95
CA ILE A 86 -22.87 0.15 16.34
C ILE A 86 -22.91 -0.40 14.91
N SER A 87 -22.44 0.34 13.93
CA SER A 87 -22.25 -0.22 12.59
C SER A 87 -21.05 -1.16 12.56
N SER A 88 -21.29 -2.47 12.50
CA SER A 88 -20.26 -3.51 12.45
C SER A 88 -19.36 -3.38 11.21
N ILE A 89 -19.94 -2.95 10.09
CA ILE A 89 -19.21 -2.71 8.84
C ILE A 89 -18.21 -1.55 9.01
N ILE A 90 -18.65 -0.43 9.61
CA ILE A 90 -17.77 0.73 9.86
C ILE A 90 -16.71 0.37 10.88
N ALA A 91 -17.08 -0.30 11.96
CA ALA A 91 -16.14 -0.74 13.00
C ALA A 91 -15.03 -1.64 12.41
N THR A 92 -15.40 -2.62 11.60
CA THR A 92 -14.47 -3.52 10.92
C THR A 92 -13.59 -2.77 9.94
N THR A 93 -14.15 -1.85 9.15
CA THR A 93 -13.39 -1.06 8.17
C THR A 93 -12.35 -0.18 8.85
N ILE A 94 -12.74 0.55 9.90
CA ILE A 94 -11.83 1.43 10.65
C ILE A 94 -10.75 0.65 11.36
N SER A 95 -11.10 -0.48 12.00
CA SER A 95 -10.13 -1.36 12.65
C SER A 95 -9.13 -1.95 11.65
N SER A 96 -9.61 -2.44 10.52
CA SER A 96 -8.75 -3.00 9.47
C SER A 96 -7.85 -1.94 8.84
N LEU A 97 -8.34 -0.72 8.63
CA LEU A 97 -7.55 0.40 8.13
C LEU A 97 -6.43 0.76 9.12
N PHE A 98 -6.74 0.81 10.42
CA PHE A 98 -5.75 1.07 11.45
C PHE A 98 -4.69 -0.06 11.52
N LEU A 99 -5.12 -1.32 11.57
CA LEU A 99 -4.21 -2.46 11.65
C LEU A 99 -3.34 -2.59 10.38
N GLY A 100 -3.91 -2.36 9.20
CA GLY A 100 -3.20 -2.37 7.94
C GLY A 100 -2.10 -1.30 7.85
N ASN A 101 -2.34 -0.12 8.42
CA ASN A 101 -1.35 0.96 8.43
C ASN A 101 -0.32 0.84 9.55
N TYR A 102 -0.67 0.25 10.71
CA TYR A 102 0.21 0.28 11.89
C TYR A 102 0.67 -1.10 12.35
N ALA A 103 -0.22 -2.09 12.41
CA ALA A 103 0.15 -3.42 12.87
C ALA A 103 0.96 -4.20 11.83
N ARG A 104 0.68 -3.98 10.56
CA ARG A 104 1.41 -4.55 9.44
C ARG A 104 2.92 -4.26 9.52
N HIS A 105 3.29 -3.05 9.92
CA HIS A 105 4.69 -2.69 10.11
C HIS A 105 5.38 -3.39 11.30
N THR A 106 4.64 -4.21 12.09
CA THR A 106 5.25 -5.07 13.12
C THR A 106 5.73 -6.40 12.57
N LEU A 107 5.40 -6.74 11.33
CA LEU A 107 5.82 -7.95 10.66
C LEU A 107 7.19 -7.78 9.98
N SER A 108 7.89 -8.87 9.78
CA SER A 108 9.05 -8.90 8.89
C SER A 108 8.63 -8.63 7.44
N PRO A 109 9.52 -8.13 6.56
CA PRO A 109 9.20 -7.92 5.15
C PRO A 109 8.67 -9.18 4.45
N ARG A 110 9.22 -10.35 4.79
CA ARG A 110 8.78 -11.65 4.25
C ARG A 110 7.35 -11.98 4.69
N SER A 111 7.06 -11.82 5.97
CA SER A 111 5.71 -12.06 6.52
C SER A 111 4.69 -11.05 6.01
N ASP A 112 5.09 -9.80 5.76
CA ASP A 112 4.25 -8.78 5.17
C ASP A 112 3.87 -9.09 3.71
N GLN A 113 4.82 -9.56 2.91
CA GLN A 113 4.54 -10.03 1.54
C GLN A 113 3.60 -11.23 1.55
N TYR A 114 3.82 -12.19 2.46
CA TYR A 114 2.96 -13.36 2.62
C TYR A 114 1.54 -12.96 3.02
N LEU A 115 1.40 -12.08 4.00
CA LEU A 115 0.11 -11.52 4.43
C LEU A 115 -0.62 -10.84 3.27
N SER A 116 0.07 -10.02 2.49
CA SER A 116 -0.52 -9.30 1.35
C SER A 116 -1.10 -10.26 0.31
N LYS A 117 -0.31 -11.27 -0.09
CA LYS A 117 -0.77 -12.30 -1.05
C LYS A 117 -1.92 -13.12 -0.49
N SER A 118 -1.88 -13.45 0.81
CA SER A 118 -2.96 -14.21 1.46
C SER A 118 -4.26 -13.43 1.51
N ILE A 119 -4.23 -12.14 1.86
CA ILE A 119 -5.43 -11.27 1.89
C ILE A 119 -5.98 -11.07 0.48
N GLU A 120 -5.12 -10.86 -0.52
CA GLU A 120 -5.55 -10.73 -1.91
C GLU A 120 -6.26 -12.01 -2.39
N HIS A 121 -5.69 -13.17 -2.07
CA HIS A 121 -6.28 -14.46 -2.44
C HIS A 121 -7.62 -14.73 -1.73
N LEU A 122 -7.68 -14.47 -0.42
CA LEU A 122 -8.94 -14.58 0.34
C LEU A 122 -10.00 -13.60 -0.18
N GLY A 123 -9.61 -12.38 -0.53
CA GLY A 123 -10.50 -11.40 -1.14
C GLY A 123 -11.05 -11.86 -2.48
N PHE A 124 -10.22 -12.47 -3.32
CA PHE A 124 -10.65 -13.08 -4.58
C PHE A 124 -11.65 -14.21 -4.37
N ILE A 125 -11.37 -15.12 -3.45
CA ILE A 125 -12.29 -16.24 -3.12
C ILE A 125 -13.62 -15.71 -2.58
N ALA A 126 -13.59 -14.78 -1.61
CA ALA A 126 -14.78 -14.20 -1.03
C ALA A 126 -15.66 -13.49 -2.08
N ASN A 127 -15.05 -12.66 -2.93
CA ASN A 127 -15.76 -12.00 -4.03
C ASN A 127 -16.38 -13.01 -4.99
N SER A 128 -15.64 -14.05 -5.37
CA SER A 128 -16.13 -15.09 -6.28
C SER A 128 -17.33 -15.81 -5.70
N LEU A 129 -17.27 -16.21 -4.42
CA LEU A 129 -18.40 -16.86 -3.72
C LEU A 129 -19.63 -15.97 -3.65
N VAL A 130 -19.44 -14.67 -3.34
CA VAL A 130 -20.59 -13.75 -3.27
C VAL A 130 -21.23 -13.54 -4.65
N PHE A 131 -20.45 -13.44 -5.72
CA PHE A 131 -21.01 -13.33 -7.09
C PHE A 131 -21.72 -14.62 -7.51
N ILE A 132 -21.22 -15.80 -7.15
CA ILE A 132 -21.90 -17.08 -7.41
C ILE A 132 -23.21 -17.13 -6.64
N LEU A 133 -23.21 -16.81 -5.33
CA LEU A 133 -24.41 -16.75 -4.53
C LEU A 133 -25.44 -15.73 -5.06
N ALA A 134 -24.96 -14.56 -5.49
CA ALA A 134 -25.79 -13.54 -6.12
C ALA A 134 -26.47 -14.07 -7.40
N GLY A 135 -25.72 -14.81 -8.21
CA GLY A 135 -26.26 -15.42 -9.44
C GLY A 135 -27.33 -16.48 -9.13
N ILE A 136 -27.09 -17.32 -8.14
CA ILE A 136 -28.06 -18.33 -7.67
C ILE A 136 -29.32 -17.65 -7.13
N LEU A 137 -29.17 -16.66 -6.24
CA LEU A 137 -30.30 -15.90 -5.70
C LEU A 137 -31.08 -15.20 -6.79
N PHE A 138 -30.39 -14.58 -7.75
CA PHE A 138 -31.06 -13.94 -8.89
C PHE A 138 -31.88 -14.93 -9.73
N ALA A 139 -31.36 -16.14 -9.93
CA ALA A 139 -32.08 -17.19 -10.64
C ALA A 139 -33.26 -17.78 -9.84
N SER A 140 -33.27 -17.66 -8.51
CA SER A 140 -34.32 -18.17 -7.63
C SER A 140 -35.44 -17.16 -7.37
N ILE A 141 -35.25 -15.89 -7.71
CA ILE A 141 -36.30 -14.87 -7.53
C ILE A 141 -37.34 -15.04 -8.62
N ASP A 142 -38.58 -15.34 -8.22
CA ASP A 142 -39.73 -15.40 -9.14
C ASP A 142 -40.30 -13.99 -9.40
N VAL A 143 -39.56 -13.26 -10.23
CA VAL A 143 -39.85 -11.86 -10.55
C VAL A 143 -39.96 -11.65 -12.05
N ASP A 144 -41.03 -10.99 -12.47
CA ASP A 144 -41.20 -10.59 -13.87
C ASP A 144 -40.29 -9.41 -14.23
N PHE A 145 -39.16 -9.72 -14.87
CA PHE A 145 -38.21 -8.70 -15.33
C PHE A 145 -38.81 -7.73 -16.35
N GLY A 146 -39.90 -8.10 -17.01
CA GLY A 146 -40.65 -7.20 -17.92
C GLY A 146 -41.26 -6.01 -17.18
N GLN A 147 -41.54 -6.15 -15.88
CA GLN A 147 -42.05 -5.06 -15.03
C GLN A 147 -40.94 -4.29 -14.29
N LEU A 148 -39.82 -4.95 -14.02
CA LEU A 148 -38.73 -4.37 -13.21
C LEU A 148 -37.62 -3.68 -14.01
N TRP A 149 -37.60 -3.79 -15.37
CA TRP A 149 -36.53 -3.16 -16.15
C TRP A 149 -36.45 -1.64 -15.93
N LEU A 150 -37.59 -0.96 -15.84
CA LEU A 150 -37.66 0.48 -15.63
C LEU A 150 -37.14 0.90 -14.24
N PRO A 151 -37.59 0.29 -13.11
CA PRO A 151 -37.00 0.52 -11.80
C PRO A 151 -35.49 0.24 -11.74
N ILE A 152 -35.00 -0.83 -12.40
CA ILE A 152 -33.56 -1.15 -12.47
C ILE A 152 -32.79 -0.07 -13.19
N VAL A 153 -33.24 0.33 -14.38
CA VAL A 153 -32.59 1.41 -15.17
C VAL A 153 -32.60 2.73 -14.39
N LEU A 154 -33.73 3.10 -13.78
CA LEU A 154 -33.83 4.30 -12.97
C LEU A 154 -32.85 4.26 -11.78
N THR A 155 -32.75 3.13 -11.10
CA THR A 155 -31.79 2.92 -10.00
C THR A 155 -30.36 3.11 -10.48
N ILE A 156 -29.98 2.56 -11.65
CA ILE A 156 -28.66 2.72 -12.23
C ILE A 156 -28.35 4.20 -12.49
N VAL A 157 -29.29 4.92 -13.10
CA VAL A 157 -29.15 6.35 -13.43
C VAL A 157 -29.02 7.18 -12.17
N VAL A 158 -29.93 7.02 -11.18
CA VAL A 158 -29.90 7.76 -9.92
C VAL A 158 -28.58 7.54 -9.20
N VAL A 159 -28.12 6.31 -9.13
CA VAL A 159 -26.87 5.96 -8.48
C VAL A 159 -25.65 6.52 -9.23
N ALA A 160 -25.66 6.52 -10.56
CA ALA A 160 -24.61 7.15 -11.35
C ALA A 160 -24.53 8.66 -11.09
N ILE A 161 -25.68 9.34 -11.05
CA ILE A 161 -25.76 10.78 -10.73
C ILE A 161 -25.27 11.05 -9.30
N ALA A 162 -25.75 10.29 -8.32
CA ALA A 162 -25.32 10.41 -6.92
C ALA A 162 -23.80 10.23 -6.78
N ARG A 163 -23.22 9.31 -7.53
CA ARG A 163 -21.76 9.07 -7.55
C ARG A 163 -21.01 10.26 -8.13
N ILE A 164 -21.46 10.80 -9.26
CA ILE A 164 -20.87 11.98 -9.86
C ILE A 164 -20.90 13.14 -8.86
N ILE A 165 -22.06 13.42 -8.28
CA ILE A 165 -22.22 14.49 -7.28
C ILE A 165 -21.26 14.26 -6.10
N SER A 166 -21.20 13.06 -5.54
CA SER A 166 -20.32 12.71 -4.41
C SER A 166 -18.85 12.93 -4.72
N VAL A 167 -18.37 12.47 -5.89
CA VAL A 167 -16.97 12.66 -6.29
C VAL A 167 -16.63 14.14 -6.45
N TYR A 168 -17.48 14.91 -7.12
CA TYR A 168 -17.22 16.33 -7.34
C TYR A 168 -17.39 17.16 -6.05
N ALA A 169 -18.32 16.81 -5.17
CA ALA A 169 -18.51 17.47 -3.87
C ALA A 169 -17.28 17.35 -2.97
N VAL A 170 -16.49 16.25 -3.11
CA VAL A 170 -15.26 16.06 -2.33
C VAL A 170 -14.05 16.64 -3.07
N THR A 171 -13.90 16.34 -4.37
CA THR A 171 -12.67 16.69 -5.10
C THR A 171 -12.56 18.18 -5.45
N VAL A 172 -13.68 18.90 -5.61
CA VAL A 172 -13.65 20.34 -5.91
C VAL A 172 -13.14 21.16 -4.72
N PRO A 173 -13.64 20.98 -3.49
CA PRO A 173 -13.08 21.66 -2.31
C PRO A 173 -11.62 21.30 -2.06
N LEU A 174 -11.24 20.02 -2.18
CA LEU A 174 -9.84 19.57 -2.02
C LEU A 174 -8.90 20.33 -2.95
N ASN A 175 -9.28 20.47 -4.23
CA ASN A 175 -8.52 21.25 -5.20
C ASN A 175 -8.52 22.75 -4.89
N ALA A 176 -9.63 23.30 -4.39
CA ALA A 176 -9.74 24.73 -4.05
C ALA A 176 -8.86 25.11 -2.84
N PHE A 177 -8.76 24.22 -1.85
CA PHE A 177 -7.90 24.41 -0.68
C PHE A 177 -6.44 24.01 -0.92
N ASN A 178 -6.04 23.64 -2.13
CA ASN A 178 -4.68 23.17 -2.49
C ASN A 178 -4.14 22.04 -1.59
N LEU A 179 -5.04 21.24 -1.02
CA LEU A 179 -4.65 20.06 -0.21
C LEU A 179 -4.05 18.97 -1.10
N GLU A 180 -4.71 18.71 -2.24
CA GLU A 180 -4.21 17.85 -3.31
C GLU A 180 -4.78 18.33 -4.66
N LYS A 181 -3.97 18.27 -5.72
CA LYS A 181 -4.44 18.60 -7.07
C LYS A 181 -4.87 17.34 -7.80
N ILE A 182 -6.18 17.04 -7.77
CA ILE A 182 -6.76 15.91 -8.50
C ILE A 182 -7.14 16.37 -9.91
N PRO A 183 -6.47 15.90 -10.97
CA PRO A 183 -6.78 16.25 -12.36
C PRO A 183 -8.22 15.88 -12.76
N SER A 184 -8.78 16.59 -13.74
CA SER A 184 -10.13 16.31 -14.24
C SER A 184 -10.29 14.92 -14.84
N THR A 185 -9.22 14.35 -15.40
CA THR A 185 -9.16 12.98 -15.92
C THR A 185 -9.36 11.95 -14.82
N TRP A 186 -8.68 12.10 -13.69
CA TRP A 186 -8.86 11.25 -12.51
C TRP A 186 -10.25 11.38 -11.91
N ARG A 187 -10.82 12.61 -11.85
CA ARG A 187 -12.19 12.82 -11.36
C ARG A 187 -13.22 12.08 -12.22
N ARG A 188 -13.05 12.10 -13.56
CA ARG A 188 -13.90 11.34 -14.46
C ARG A 188 -13.78 9.83 -14.23
N LEU A 189 -12.55 9.34 -14.08
CA LEU A 189 -12.32 7.93 -13.79
C LEU A 189 -12.94 7.51 -12.46
N LEU A 190 -12.78 8.30 -11.39
CA LEU A 190 -13.38 8.04 -10.07
C LEU A 190 -14.91 8.06 -10.11
N ALA A 191 -15.51 8.95 -10.90
CA ALA A 191 -16.94 9.02 -11.06
C ALA A 191 -17.50 7.83 -11.87
N TRP A 192 -16.83 7.44 -12.95
CA TRP A 192 -17.25 6.35 -13.81
C TRP A 192 -16.87 4.97 -13.29
N GLY A 193 -15.66 4.80 -12.76
CA GLY A 193 -15.05 3.53 -12.39
C GLY A 193 -15.61 2.84 -11.14
N SER A 194 -16.68 3.36 -10.53
CA SER A 194 -17.31 2.73 -9.35
C SER A 194 -18.07 1.47 -9.77
N LEU A 195 -17.41 0.33 -9.74
CA LEU A 195 -18.06 -0.97 -9.82
C LEU A 195 -18.83 -1.22 -8.53
N ARG A 196 -20.06 -1.72 -8.64
CA ARG A 196 -20.81 -2.19 -7.49
C ARG A 196 -20.33 -3.58 -7.13
N GLY A 197 -19.97 -3.74 -5.86
CA GLY A 197 -19.51 -5.03 -5.33
C GLY A 197 -20.61 -5.76 -4.58
N ALA A 198 -20.23 -6.88 -4.02
CA ALA A 198 -21.02 -7.79 -3.22
C ALA A 198 -21.71 -7.15 -2.01
N LEU A 199 -21.15 -6.06 -1.47
CA LEU A 199 -21.68 -5.40 -0.26
C LEU A 199 -23.15 -4.95 -0.42
N ALA A 200 -23.53 -4.48 -1.60
CA ALA A 200 -24.93 -4.07 -1.86
C ALA A 200 -25.89 -5.25 -1.71
N ILE A 201 -25.49 -6.44 -2.20
CA ILE A 201 -26.28 -7.67 -2.12
C ILE A 201 -26.37 -8.14 -0.66
N ILE A 202 -25.23 -8.14 0.05
CA ILE A 202 -25.17 -8.55 1.45
C ILE A 202 -26.07 -7.66 2.32
N ILE A 203 -26.07 -6.34 2.11
CA ILE A 203 -26.93 -5.41 2.86
C ILE A 203 -28.41 -5.71 2.60
N VAL A 204 -28.79 -6.03 1.37
CA VAL A 204 -30.18 -6.39 1.07
C VAL A 204 -30.56 -7.74 1.68
N LEU A 205 -29.65 -8.70 1.74
CA LEU A 205 -29.89 -10.00 2.39
C LEU A 205 -30.09 -9.90 3.91
N LEU A 206 -29.62 -8.83 4.54
CA LEU A 206 -29.90 -8.54 5.95
C LEU A 206 -31.30 -7.97 6.19
N VAL A 207 -32.06 -7.65 5.13
CA VAL A 207 -33.46 -7.25 5.25
C VAL A 207 -34.31 -8.49 5.57
N PRO A 208 -35.16 -8.45 6.63
CA PRO A 208 -36.04 -9.58 6.97
C PRO A 208 -36.96 -9.94 5.81
N GLU A 209 -37.24 -11.24 5.64
CA GLU A 209 -38.13 -11.73 4.58
C GLU A 209 -39.59 -11.36 4.81
N ASP A 210 -39.99 -11.27 6.06
CA ASP A 210 -41.32 -10.92 6.53
C ASP A 210 -41.56 -9.41 6.62
N LEU A 211 -40.64 -8.59 6.10
CA LEU A 211 -40.80 -7.14 6.11
C LEU A 211 -42.04 -6.73 5.35
N THR A 212 -42.95 -6.07 6.06
CA THR A 212 -44.15 -5.45 5.47
C THR A 212 -44.02 -3.93 5.44
N VAL A 213 -44.30 -3.34 4.29
CA VAL A 213 -44.26 -1.87 4.11
C VAL A 213 -45.69 -1.38 3.88
N PRO A 214 -46.20 -0.44 4.69
CA PRO A 214 -47.54 0.11 4.49
C PRO A 214 -47.69 0.70 3.08
N GLY A 215 -48.78 0.31 2.38
CA GLY A 215 -49.00 0.78 1.01
C GLY A 215 -48.22 0.05 -0.08
N TRP A 216 -47.57 -1.06 0.25
CA TRP A 216 -46.89 -1.89 -0.76
C TRP A 216 -47.92 -2.55 -1.70
N THR A 217 -47.83 -2.27 -2.98
CA THR A 217 -48.82 -2.73 -3.99
C THR A 217 -48.25 -3.73 -4.99
N LEU A 218 -46.96 -4.05 -4.89
CA LEU A 218 -46.33 -5.01 -5.79
C LEU A 218 -46.56 -6.45 -5.30
N GLU A 219 -46.62 -7.38 -6.22
CA GLU A 219 -46.81 -8.81 -5.94
C GLU A 219 -45.61 -9.46 -5.24
N TYR A 220 -44.42 -8.81 -5.36
CA TYR A 220 -43.17 -9.28 -4.79
C TYR A 220 -42.94 -8.73 -3.37
N SER A 221 -42.18 -9.46 -2.56
CA SER A 221 -41.76 -8.94 -1.25
C SER A 221 -40.87 -7.71 -1.39
N PRO A 222 -40.88 -6.77 -0.45
CA PRO A 222 -39.95 -5.63 -0.46
C PRO A 222 -38.49 -6.05 -0.54
N ARG A 223 -38.09 -7.17 0.07
CA ARG A 223 -36.77 -7.75 0.01
C ARG A 223 -36.40 -8.20 -1.41
N ASP A 224 -37.29 -8.97 -2.07
CA ASP A 224 -37.06 -9.48 -3.43
C ASP A 224 -36.97 -8.34 -4.44
N PHE A 225 -37.79 -7.31 -4.28
CA PHE A 225 -37.70 -6.10 -5.10
C PHE A 225 -36.33 -5.41 -4.93
N LEU A 226 -35.89 -5.18 -3.68
CA LEU A 226 -34.59 -4.59 -3.42
C LEU A 226 -33.43 -5.47 -3.91
N LEU A 227 -33.57 -6.79 -3.80
CA LEU A 227 -32.60 -7.75 -4.28
C LEU A 227 -32.48 -7.72 -5.81
N ALA A 228 -33.61 -7.67 -6.52
CA ALA A 228 -33.66 -7.53 -7.97
C ALA A 228 -32.98 -6.21 -8.43
N LEU A 229 -33.27 -5.09 -7.75
CA LEU A 229 -32.63 -3.80 -8.04
C LEU A 229 -31.12 -3.84 -7.78
N ALA A 230 -30.71 -4.43 -6.65
CA ALA A 230 -29.30 -4.53 -6.28
C ALA A 230 -28.52 -5.39 -7.30
N ILE A 231 -28.99 -6.60 -7.57
CA ILE A 231 -28.33 -7.53 -8.50
C ILE A 231 -28.37 -6.98 -9.92
N GLY A 232 -29.51 -6.46 -10.39
CA GLY A 232 -29.65 -5.83 -11.70
C GLY A 232 -28.67 -4.66 -11.86
N SER A 233 -28.53 -3.81 -10.84
CA SER A 233 -27.54 -2.71 -10.88
C SER A 233 -26.09 -3.18 -10.83
N VAL A 234 -25.78 -4.26 -10.10
CA VAL A 234 -24.45 -4.88 -10.07
C VAL A 234 -24.10 -5.42 -11.43
N LEU A 235 -24.96 -6.23 -12.04
CA LEU A 235 -24.74 -6.81 -13.38
C LEU A 235 -24.59 -5.72 -14.43
N ALA A 236 -25.49 -4.73 -14.46
CA ALA A 236 -25.40 -3.63 -15.42
C ALA A 236 -24.09 -2.83 -15.26
N THR A 237 -23.66 -2.51 -14.01
CA THR A 237 -22.39 -1.80 -13.80
C THR A 237 -21.19 -2.66 -14.16
N LEU A 238 -21.24 -3.96 -13.95
CA LEU A 238 -20.17 -4.88 -14.29
C LEU A 238 -19.98 -4.97 -15.80
N PHE A 239 -21.07 -5.13 -16.56
CA PHE A 239 -20.98 -5.21 -18.01
C PHE A 239 -20.69 -3.84 -18.65
N VAL A 240 -21.49 -2.80 -18.34
CA VAL A 240 -21.35 -1.49 -19.00
C VAL A 240 -20.05 -0.82 -18.60
N LYS A 241 -19.76 -0.72 -17.30
CA LYS A 241 -18.55 -0.04 -16.84
C LYS A 241 -17.30 -0.89 -17.05
N GLY A 242 -17.38 -2.21 -16.85
CA GLY A 242 -16.27 -3.12 -17.10
C GLY A 242 -15.77 -3.04 -18.53
N LEU A 243 -16.68 -3.00 -19.51
CA LEU A 243 -16.33 -2.88 -20.92
C LEU A 243 -15.86 -1.47 -21.31
N THR A 244 -16.35 -0.43 -20.65
CA THR A 244 -16.05 0.97 -21.02
C THR A 244 -14.91 1.60 -20.26
N ILE A 245 -14.45 1.02 -19.16
CA ILE A 245 -13.38 1.61 -18.32
C ILE A 245 -12.02 1.60 -19.04
N ALA A 246 -11.68 0.51 -19.74
CA ALA A 246 -10.42 0.41 -20.46
C ALA A 246 -10.31 1.42 -21.62
N PRO A 247 -11.33 1.61 -22.48
CA PRO A 247 -11.36 2.71 -23.43
C PRO A 247 -11.24 4.09 -22.80
N LEU A 248 -11.89 4.33 -21.64
CA LEU A 248 -11.81 5.61 -20.93
C LEU A 248 -10.38 5.89 -20.43
N ILE A 249 -9.72 4.89 -19.85
CA ILE A 249 -8.34 4.99 -19.37
C ILE A 249 -7.40 5.35 -20.52
N ARG A 250 -7.52 4.64 -21.67
CA ARG A 250 -6.71 4.90 -22.87
C ARG A 250 -6.98 6.28 -23.45
N ARG A 251 -8.26 6.68 -23.54
CA ARG A 251 -8.65 8.00 -24.05
C ARG A 251 -8.07 9.14 -23.21
N ASP A 252 -8.14 8.99 -21.91
CA ASP A 252 -7.65 10.00 -20.95
C ASP A 252 -6.14 9.86 -20.67
N LYS A 253 -5.45 8.91 -21.34
CA LYS A 253 -4.02 8.60 -21.18
C LYS A 253 -3.60 8.35 -19.72
N LEU A 254 -4.49 7.71 -18.95
CA LEU A 254 -4.23 7.41 -17.55
C LEU A 254 -3.39 6.13 -17.36
N ASP A 255 -3.22 5.36 -18.44
CA ASP A 255 -2.34 4.20 -18.53
C ASP A 255 -0.88 4.57 -18.85
N THR A 256 -0.65 5.85 -19.19
CA THR A 256 0.73 6.33 -19.34
C THR A 256 1.30 6.68 -17.97
N PRO A 257 2.43 6.08 -17.57
CA PRO A 257 3.10 6.44 -16.33
C PRO A 257 3.37 7.95 -16.27
N ALA A 258 3.40 8.53 -15.09
CA ALA A 258 3.86 9.91 -14.91
C ALA A 258 5.25 10.09 -15.53
N VAL A 259 5.56 11.29 -15.98
CA VAL A 259 6.86 11.55 -16.65
C VAL A 259 8.04 11.17 -15.77
N ILE A 260 7.90 11.40 -14.45
CA ILE A 260 8.91 11.01 -13.47
C ILE A 260 9.08 9.49 -13.41
N ASP A 261 7.97 8.73 -13.46
CA ASP A 261 8.01 7.27 -13.47
C ASP A 261 8.63 6.74 -14.77
N GLN A 262 8.32 7.36 -15.91
CA GLN A 262 8.95 7.00 -17.19
C GLN A 262 10.47 7.20 -17.14
N ALA A 263 10.94 8.32 -16.61
CA ALA A 263 12.35 8.60 -16.43
C ALA A 263 12.99 7.60 -15.46
N HIS A 264 12.32 7.32 -14.35
CA HIS A 264 12.82 6.37 -13.36
C HIS A 264 12.89 4.94 -13.90
N TYR A 265 11.87 4.47 -14.62
CA TYR A 265 11.93 3.16 -15.29
C TYR A 265 13.00 3.10 -16.38
N ALA A 266 13.26 4.21 -17.09
CA ALA A 266 14.34 4.28 -18.05
C ALA A 266 15.70 4.13 -17.35
N ASP A 267 15.94 4.84 -16.24
CA ASP A 267 17.17 4.75 -15.46
C ASP A 267 17.38 3.36 -14.85
N LEU A 268 16.33 2.75 -14.27
CA LEU A 268 16.37 1.36 -13.78
C LEU A 268 16.66 0.37 -14.91
N GLY A 269 16.03 0.55 -16.08
CA GLY A 269 16.29 -0.26 -17.27
C GLY A 269 17.74 -0.21 -17.70
N MET A 270 18.32 0.98 -17.72
CA MET A 270 19.75 1.17 -18.03
C MET A 270 20.65 0.51 -16.98
N TYR A 271 20.36 0.65 -15.69
CA TYR A 271 21.11 -0.04 -14.63
C TYR A 271 21.04 -1.58 -14.77
N TYR A 272 19.88 -2.13 -15.12
CA TYR A 272 19.71 -3.54 -15.41
C TYR A 272 20.61 -3.98 -16.59
N LEU A 273 20.64 -3.22 -17.69
CA LEU A 273 21.48 -3.51 -18.84
C LEU A 273 22.97 -3.54 -18.47
N LEU A 274 23.43 -2.62 -17.63
CA LEU A 274 24.81 -2.58 -17.10
C LEU A 274 25.14 -3.85 -16.29
N THR A 275 24.22 -4.24 -15.42
CA THR A 275 24.40 -5.44 -14.60
C THR A 275 24.52 -6.69 -15.47
N GLU A 276 23.68 -6.82 -16.50
CA GLU A 276 23.73 -7.93 -17.45
C GLU A 276 25.01 -7.90 -18.30
N GLN A 277 25.47 -6.73 -18.69
CA GLN A 277 26.77 -6.60 -19.41
C GLN A 277 27.92 -7.10 -18.54
N SER A 278 27.97 -6.67 -17.30
CA SER A 278 29.02 -7.10 -16.34
C SER A 278 28.98 -8.60 -16.12
N ARG A 279 27.77 -9.16 -15.93
CA ARG A 279 27.57 -10.59 -15.75
C ARG A 279 28.03 -11.40 -16.98
N PHE A 280 27.67 -10.96 -18.17
CA PHE A 280 28.01 -11.66 -19.40
C PHE A 280 29.50 -11.56 -19.71
N THR A 281 30.12 -10.43 -19.42
CA THR A 281 31.59 -10.27 -19.51
C THR A 281 32.32 -11.20 -18.56
N MET A 282 31.82 -11.40 -17.34
CA MET A 282 32.35 -12.38 -16.40
C MET A 282 32.19 -13.81 -16.92
N HIS A 283 31.07 -14.16 -17.56
CA HIS A 283 30.87 -15.47 -18.16
C HIS A 283 31.84 -15.74 -19.31
N LYS A 284 32.12 -14.74 -20.15
CA LYS A 284 33.17 -14.80 -21.18
C LYS A 284 34.55 -15.06 -20.55
N THR A 285 34.93 -14.28 -19.54
CA THR A 285 36.20 -14.40 -18.85
C THR A 285 36.41 -15.79 -18.24
N LYS A 286 35.33 -16.44 -17.77
CA LYS A 286 35.36 -17.79 -17.22
C LYS A 286 35.28 -18.91 -18.29
N GLY A 287 35.20 -18.57 -19.56
CA GLY A 287 35.13 -19.53 -20.66
C GLY A 287 33.76 -20.21 -20.82
N PHE A 288 32.71 -19.68 -20.21
CA PHE A 288 31.33 -20.26 -20.32
C PHE A 288 30.60 -19.81 -21.58
N VAL A 289 31.11 -18.78 -22.24
CA VAL A 289 30.52 -18.18 -23.45
C VAL A 289 31.61 -18.06 -24.52
N ARG A 290 31.27 -18.45 -25.75
CA ARG A 290 32.18 -18.36 -26.90
C ARG A 290 32.31 -16.91 -27.37
N GLU A 291 33.38 -16.60 -28.10
CA GLU A 291 33.66 -15.25 -28.59
C GLU A 291 32.60 -14.73 -29.57
N ASP A 292 32.13 -15.58 -30.46
CA ASP A 292 31.06 -15.28 -31.42
C ASP A 292 29.71 -14.97 -30.73
N GLU A 293 29.34 -15.77 -29.72
CA GLU A 293 28.15 -15.58 -28.90
C GLU A 293 28.24 -14.28 -28.08
N TYR A 294 29.40 -14.02 -27.48
CA TYR A 294 29.65 -12.78 -26.74
C TYR A 294 29.54 -11.55 -27.62
N THR A 295 30.13 -11.59 -28.83
CA THR A 295 30.09 -10.47 -29.78
C THR A 295 28.67 -10.19 -30.25
N SER A 296 27.87 -11.24 -30.51
CA SER A 296 26.47 -11.10 -30.89
C SER A 296 25.64 -10.50 -29.75
N PHE A 297 25.83 -11.00 -28.51
CA PHE A 297 25.16 -10.48 -27.32
C PHE A 297 25.52 -9.02 -27.08
N LYS A 298 26.84 -8.69 -27.14
CA LYS A 298 27.31 -7.32 -26.94
C LYS A 298 26.70 -6.35 -27.92
N LYS A 299 26.61 -6.72 -29.20
CA LYS A 299 25.96 -5.88 -30.22
C LYS A 299 24.50 -5.61 -29.88
N GLY A 300 23.72 -6.65 -29.52
CA GLY A 300 22.32 -6.48 -29.15
C GLY A 300 22.13 -5.66 -27.86
N LEU A 301 23.11 -5.72 -26.95
CA LEU A 301 23.10 -4.92 -25.73
C LEU A 301 23.41 -3.44 -26.04
N ASP A 302 24.43 -3.18 -26.86
CA ASP A 302 24.81 -1.82 -27.27
C ASP A 302 23.65 -1.11 -28.02
N GLU A 303 22.89 -1.85 -28.86
CA GLU A 303 21.67 -1.34 -29.51
C GLU A 303 20.61 -0.95 -28.49
N LYS A 304 20.34 -1.80 -27.48
CA LYS A 304 19.39 -1.48 -26.41
C LYS A 304 19.83 -0.30 -25.55
N PHE A 305 21.14 -0.18 -25.29
CA PHE A 305 21.70 0.99 -24.61
C PHE A 305 21.46 2.27 -25.39
N ALA A 306 21.77 2.28 -26.68
CA ALA A 306 21.57 3.45 -27.52
C ALA A 306 20.09 3.88 -27.57
N ASP A 307 19.16 2.92 -27.65
CA ASP A 307 17.72 3.20 -27.62
C ASP A 307 17.27 3.76 -26.26
N ALA A 308 17.75 3.18 -25.14
CA ALA A 308 17.42 3.64 -23.80
C ALA A 308 18.00 5.06 -23.54
N GLU A 309 19.23 5.31 -23.94
CA GLU A 309 19.86 6.64 -23.84
C GLU A 309 19.11 7.69 -24.65
N LYS A 310 18.74 7.37 -25.90
CA LYS A 310 17.95 8.25 -26.76
C LYS A 310 16.61 8.58 -26.10
N HIS A 311 15.89 7.59 -25.60
CA HIS A 311 14.63 7.78 -24.91
C HIS A 311 14.77 8.69 -23.69
N ARG A 312 15.81 8.48 -22.88
CA ARG A 312 16.12 9.30 -21.71
C ARG A 312 16.40 10.76 -22.09
N LEU A 313 17.21 10.98 -23.13
CA LEU A 313 17.53 12.33 -23.62
C LEU A 313 16.28 13.04 -24.17
N GLU A 314 15.37 12.33 -24.83
CA GLU A 314 14.09 12.86 -25.26
C GLU A 314 13.21 13.28 -24.08
N LEU A 315 13.17 12.48 -23.00
CA LEU A 315 12.43 12.85 -21.78
C LEU A 315 13.00 14.12 -21.13
N VAL A 316 14.32 14.22 -21.01
CA VAL A 316 14.99 15.41 -20.47
C VAL A 316 14.74 16.64 -21.35
N LYS A 317 14.81 16.49 -22.68
CA LYS A 317 14.57 17.58 -23.63
C LYS A 317 13.13 18.09 -23.57
N ASN A 318 12.15 17.20 -23.39
CA ASN A 318 10.73 17.54 -23.41
C ASN A 318 10.22 18.05 -22.05
N HIS A 319 10.81 17.61 -20.94
CA HIS A 319 10.30 17.85 -19.60
C HIS A 319 11.29 18.54 -18.65
N GLY A 320 12.53 18.78 -19.12
CA GLY A 320 13.57 19.48 -18.37
C GLY A 320 14.42 18.57 -17.51
N ILE A 321 15.57 19.09 -17.09
CA ILE A 321 16.60 18.41 -16.32
C ILE A 321 16.11 17.97 -14.93
N ARG A 322 15.13 18.64 -14.39
CA ARG A 322 14.57 18.36 -13.06
C ARG A 322 13.95 16.96 -12.96
N VAL A 323 13.28 16.51 -14.01
CA VAL A 323 12.68 15.16 -14.04
C VAL A 323 13.79 14.11 -13.92
N PHE A 324 14.92 14.35 -14.54
CA PHE A 324 16.08 13.48 -14.44
C PHE A 324 16.71 13.50 -13.03
N GLU A 325 16.85 14.68 -12.41
CA GLU A 325 17.31 14.79 -11.02
C GLU A 325 16.40 14.01 -10.06
N GLN A 326 15.09 14.14 -10.23
CA GLN A 326 14.11 13.39 -9.44
C GLN A 326 14.23 11.87 -9.66
N SER A 327 14.39 11.43 -10.90
CA SER A 327 14.58 10.03 -11.26
C SER A 327 15.82 9.42 -10.61
N LEU A 328 16.97 10.10 -10.66
CA LEU A 328 18.19 9.64 -10.02
C LEU A 328 18.05 9.55 -8.48
N HIS A 329 17.36 10.50 -7.87
CA HIS A 329 17.06 10.42 -6.44
C HIS A 329 16.18 9.20 -6.10
N LEU A 330 15.17 8.89 -6.94
CA LEU A 330 14.33 7.70 -6.75
C LEU A 330 15.14 6.42 -6.90
N THR A 331 16.03 6.37 -7.92
CA THR A 331 16.95 5.23 -8.13
C THR A 331 17.86 5.02 -6.93
N ALA A 332 18.45 6.10 -6.40
CA ALA A 332 19.28 6.02 -5.20
C ALA A 332 18.49 5.49 -3.99
N ILE A 333 17.24 5.96 -3.77
CA ILE A 333 16.36 5.48 -2.71
C ILE A 333 16.01 4.00 -2.88
N ASP A 334 15.77 3.54 -4.10
CA ASP A 334 15.46 2.13 -4.35
C ASP A 334 16.67 1.23 -4.05
N VAL A 335 17.87 1.68 -4.38
CA VAL A 335 19.12 1.01 -3.99
C VAL A 335 19.27 0.98 -2.47
N GLU A 336 19.04 2.11 -1.78
CA GLU A 336 19.09 2.19 -0.32
C GLU A 336 18.10 1.23 0.32
N ARG A 337 16.87 1.15 -0.19
CA ARG A 337 15.83 0.23 0.31
C ARG A 337 16.22 -1.24 0.13
N HIS A 338 16.72 -1.59 -1.04
CA HIS A 338 17.17 -2.95 -1.34
C HIS A 338 18.26 -3.41 -0.37
N TYR A 339 19.31 -2.61 -0.19
CA TYR A 339 20.40 -2.97 0.72
C TYR A 339 20.01 -2.89 2.20
N LEU A 340 19.10 -2.01 2.57
CA LEU A 340 18.54 -1.99 3.91
C LEU A 340 17.76 -3.28 4.22
N GLU A 341 16.99 -3.78 3.25
CA GLU A 341 16.29 -5.06 3.37
C GLU A 341 17.28 -6.22 3.48
N GLU A 342 18.36 -6.21 2.71
CA GLU A 342 19.44 -7.21 2.81
C GLU A 342 20.07 -7.21 4.21
N LEU A 343 20.40 -6.04 4.77
CA LEU A 343 20.92 -5.92 6.13
C LEU A 343 19.93 -6.44 7.19
N TYR A 344 18.64 -6.24 6.97
CA TYR A 344 17.60 -6.72 7.88
C TYR A 344 17.43 -8.24 7.78
N VAL A 345 17.36 -8.81 6.60
CA VAL A 345 17.24 -10.25 6.36
C VAL A 345 18.47 -11.01 6.92
N ASN A 346 19.64 -10.39 6.87
CA ASN A 346 20.85 -10.95 7.45
C ASN A 346 20.99 -10.71 8.97
N ASP A 347 19.96 -10.19 9.64
CA ASP A 347 19.94 -9.88 11.07
C ASP A 347 21.08 -8.92 11.53
N GLU A 348 21.56 -8.08 10.58
CA GLU A 348 22.59 -7.07 10.84
C GLU A 348 22.02 -5.79 11.47
N VAL A 349 20.73 -5.55 11.30
CA VAL A 349 19.99 -4.44 11.89
C VAL A 349 18.74 -4.95 12.59
N SER A 350 18.41 -4.32 13.73
CA SER A 350 17.18 -4.63 14.45
C SER A 350 15.97 -4.10 13.68
N GLU A 351 14.81 -4.71 13.94
CA GLU A 351 13.54 -4.27 13.35
C GLU A 351 13.24 -2.79 13.64
N ALA A 352 13.56 -2.29 14.84
CA ALA A 352 13.36 -0.89 15.19
C ALA A 352 14.19 0.05 14.31
N VAL A 353 15.42 -0.35 14.00
CA VAL A 353 16.32 0.38 13.10
C VAL A 353 15.81 0.31 11.67
N TYR A 354 15.48 -0.89 11.19
CA TYR A 354 14.92 -1.10 9.85
C TYR A 354 13.71 -0.20 9.60
N ARG A 355 12.73 -0.22 10.50
CA ARG A 355 11.52 0.60 10.37
C ARG A 355 11.80 2.09 10.37
N ARG A 356 12.72 2.53 11.20
CA ARG A 356 13.06 3.95 11.27
C ARG A 356 13.70 4.44 9.98
N ILE A 357 14.57 3.63 9.35
CA ILE A 357 15.21 3.99 8.09
C ILE A 357 14.23 3.87 6.93
N ILE A 358 13.47 2.77 6.83
CA ILE A 358 12.52 2.56 5.73
C ILE A 358 11.41 3.63 5.74
N GLY A 359 10.92 4.01 6.92
CA GLY A 359 9.95 5.10 7.05
C GLY A 359 10.50 6.44 6.58
N LYS A 360 11.78 6.71 6.85
CA LYS A 360 12.47 7.91 6.33
C LYS A 360 12.59 7.88 4.81
N LEU A 361 13.01 6.75 4.23
CA LEU A 361 13.14 6.59 2.79
C LEU A 361 11.80 6.71 2.06
N THR A 362 10.73 6.17 2.66
CA THR A 362 9.37 6.31 2.12
C THR A 362 8.93 7.78 2.08
N LEU A 363 9.13 8.52 3.17
CA LEU A 363 8.82 9.96 3.21
C LEU A 363 9.66 10.77 2.21
N GLN A 364 10.92 10.38 1.99
CA GLN A 364 11.78 10.99 0.99
C GLN A 364 11.22 10.77 -0.42
N ARG A 365 10.85 9.53 -0.73
CA ARG A 365 10.23 9.16 -2.00
C ARG A 365 8.97 9.97 -2.28
N GLU A 366 8.02 9.99 -1.34
CA GLU A 366 6.77 10.74 -1.47
C GLU A 366 7.01 12.23 -1.75
N LYS A 367 8.00 12.82 -1.10
CA LYS A 367 8.33 14.24 -1.33
C LYS A 367 8.98 14.50 -2.69
N ILE A 368 9.83 13.60 -3.17
CA ILE A 368 10.44 13.70 -4.49
C ILE A 368 9.36 13.56 -5.57
N GLU A 369 8.45 12.61 -5.41
CA GLU A 369 7.32 12.39 -6.32
C GLU A 369 6.35 13.60 -6.31
N ALA A 370 6.09 14.18 -5.13
CA ALA A 370 5.21 15.36 -4.96
C ALA A 370 5.90 16.70 -5.24
N ALA A 371 7.22 16.74 -5.39
CA ALA A 371 7.98 17.99 -5.41
C ALA A 371 7.69 18.84 -6.65
N GLN A 372 6.81 19.82 -6.45
CA GLN A 372 6.58 20.95 -7.35
C GLN A 372 7.53 22.14 -7.07
N HIS A 373 8.46 22.05 -6.10
CA HIS A 373 9.26 23.16 -5.59
C HIS A 373 10.77 22.92 -5.76
N ASP A 374 11.51 24.04 -5.83
CA ASP A 374 12.90 24.16 -6.32
C ASP A 374 14.00 23.51 -5.48
N ASP A 375 13.72 22.98 -4.28
CA ASP A 375 14.72 22.34 -3.43
C ASP A 375 14.35 20.89 -3.09
N ILE A 376 14.90 19.96 -3.86
CA ILE A 376 14.95 18.55 -3.46
C ILE A 376 16.09 18.40 -2.44
N ASN A 377 15.79 18.69 -1.17
CA ASN A 377 16.76 18.48 -0.09
C ASN A 377 16.26 17.34 0.82
N PRO A 378 16.77 16.11 0.64
CA PRO A 378 16.33 14.96 1.43
C PRO A 378 16.73 15.05 2.92
N SER A 379 17.62 15.98 3.31
CA SER A 379 18.10 16.10 4.68
C SER A 379 17.13 16.79 5.66
N VAL A 380 16.11 17.48 5.18
CA VAL A 380 15.19 18.27 6.01
C VAL A 380 13.85 17.55 6.18
N PHE A 381 13.85 16.34 6.76
CA PHE A 381 12.61 15.65 7.05
C PHE A 381 12.31 15.71 8.56
N ARG A 382 11.50 16.69 8.96
CA ARG A 382 10.80 16.65 10.24
C ARG A 382 9.68 15.61 10.12
N ASP A 383 9.63 14.68 11.07
CA ASP A 383 8.49 13.81 11.31
C ASP A 383 7.21 14.67 11.36
N ARG A 384 6.44 14.70 10.29
CA ARG A 384 5.07 15.20 10.36
C ARG A 384 4.29 14.15 11.14
N LYS A 385 4.00 14.42 12.39
CA LYS A 385 3.12 13.59 13.18
C LYS A 385 1.75 13.64 12.55
N ASP A 386 1.34 12.52 11.97
CA ASP A 386 -0.01 12.33 11.46
C ASP A 386 -1.02 12.35 12.62
N ILE A 387 -2.29 12.66 12.31
CA ILE A 387 -3.40 12.61 13.29
C ILE A 387 -3.44 11.23 13.96
N PHE A 388 -3.16 10.18 13.20
CA PHE A 388 -3.08 8.80 13.67
C PHE A 388 -1.88 8.54 14.61
N ASP A 389 -0.72 9.16 14.38
CA ASP A 389 0.41 9.10 15.32
C ASP A 389 0.05 9.71 16.67
N ARG A 390 -0.74 10.79 16.68
CA ARG A 390 -1.28 11.39 17.91
C ARG A 390 -2.26 10.46 18.61
N LEU A 391 -3.13 9.79 17.83
CA LEU A 391 -4.09 8.83 18.33
C LEU A 391 -3.38 7.60 18.94
N ILE A 392 -2.35 7.09 18.29
CA ILE A 392 -1.52 5.99 18.80
C ILE A 392 -0.80 6.42 20.08
N GLN A 393 -0.23 7.62 20.11
CA GLN A 393 0.36 8.18 21.32
C GLN A 393 -0.66 8.30 22.45
N PHE A 394 -1.89 8.69 22.16
CA PHE A 394 -2.99 8.74 23.12
C PHE A 394 -3.38 7.34 23.64
N ILE A 395 -3.50 6.35 22.76
CA ILE A 395 -3.83 4.95 23.11
C ILE A 395 -2.66 4.29 23.88
N GLN A 396 -1.42 4.67 23.61
CA GLN A 396 -0.22 4.15 24.27
C GLN A 396 0.17 4.92 25.53
N SER A 397 -0.31 6.16 25.71
CA SER A 397 0.15 7.09 26.75
C SER A 397 -0.10 6.64 28.19
N PRO A 398 -1.12 5.83 28.54
CA PRO A 398 -1.28 5.39 29.93
C PRO A 398 -0.27 4.33 30.38
N LEU A 399 0.38 3.62 29.45
CA LEU A 399 1.20 2.45 29.76
C LEU A 399 2.69 2.58 29.45
N ASN A 400 3.14 3.59 28.71
CA ASN A 400 4.56 3.72 28.37
C ASN A 400 4.98 5.18 28.19
N LYS A 401 5.36 5.85 29.29
CA LYS A 401 5.92 7.22 29.32
C LYS A 401 7.32 7.35 28.69
N LYS A 402 7.94 6.27 28.24
CA LYS A 402 9.23 6.34 27.56
C LYS A 402 9.00 6.37 26.06
N ARG A 403 9.30 7.51 25.40
CA ARG A 403 9.74 7.47 23.99
C ARG A 403 10.68 6.29 23.89
N VAL A 404 10.41 5.34 23.00
CA VAL A 404 11.37 4.28 22.68
C VAL A 404 12.48 4.96 21.89
N ASP A 405 13.37 5.65 22.59
CA ASP A 405 14.65 6.04 22.01
C ASP A 405 15.41 4.75 21.70
N LEU A 406 16.06 4.71 20.55
CA LEU A 406 16.92 3.60 20.18
C LEU A 406 17.95 3.38 21.31
N SER A 407 18.17 2.13 21.69
CA SER A 407 19.29 1.75 22.58
C SER A 407 20.63 2.18 21.96
N ILE A 408 21.69 2.18 22.75
CA ILE A 408 23.02 2.55 22.24
C ILE A 408 23.43 1.64 21.07
N LEU A 409 23.15 0.35 21.20
CA LEU A 409 23.40 -0.64 20.16
C LEU A 409 22.55 -0.35 18.90
N GLU A 410 21.28 -0.04 19.04
CA GLU A 410 20.42 0.31 17.92
C GLU A 410 20.82 1.63 17.24
N LYS A 411 21.34 2.60 17.99
CA LYS A 411 21.91 3.83 17.43
C LYS A 411 23.15 3.51 16.60
N LEU A 412 24.00 2.61 17.06
CA LEU A 412 25.16 2.14 16.29
C LEU A 412 24.72 1.44 14.99
N GLN A 413 23.79 0.51 15.08
CA GLN A 413 23.22 -0.17 13.91
C GLN A 413 22.60 0.83 12.92
N TYR A 414 21.90 1.85 13.43
CA TYR A 414 21.27 2.88 12.60
C TYR A 414 22.30 3.68 11.80
N TYR A 415 23.37 4.19 12.43
CA TYR A 415 24.39 4.96 11.72
C TYR A 415 25.22 4.09 10.78
N ARG A 416 25.54 2.86 11.20
CA ARG A 416 26.23 1.88 10.35
C ARG A 416 25.40 1.54 9.10
N ALA A 417 24.11 1.25 9.27
CA ALA A 417 23.20 0.95 8.15
C ALA A 417 23.12 2.15 7.19
N GLN A 418 22.93 3.37 7.70
CA GLN A 418 22.89 4.57 6.86
C GLN A 418 24.18 4.78 6.06
N MET A 419 25.34 4.53 6.67
CA MET A 419 26.63 4.61 5.99
C MET A 419 26.74 3.57 4.86
N ILE A 420 26.31 2.32 5.13
CA ILE A 420 26.40 1.23 4.15
C ILE A 420 25.46 1.49 2.96
N ILE A 421 24.19 1.82 3.22
CA ILE A 421 23.21 2.06 2.15
C ILE A 421 23.59 3.27 1.30
N ALA A 422 24.09 4.35 1.93
CA ALA A 422 24.58 5.51 1.20
C ALA A 422 25.80 5.17 0.31
N ARG A 423 26.73 4.34 0.84
CA ARG A 423 27.88 3.86 0.06
C ARG A 423 27.44 3.01 -1.15
N LYS A 424 26.40 2.20 -0.97
CA LYS A 424 25.86 1.36 -2.06
C LYS A 424 25.17 2.22 -3.12
N ALA A 425 24.37 3.21 -2.70
CA ALA A 425 23.78 4.19 -3.61
C ALA A 425 24.85 4.95 -4.40
N LEU A 426 25.91 5.43 -3.73
CA LEU A 426 27.06 6.08 -4.37
C LEU A 426 27.72 5.20 -5.44
N LYS A 427 27.98 3.92 -5.10
CA LYS A 427 28.59 2.98 -6.04
C LYS A 427 27.72 2.80 -7.29
N THR A 428 26.41 2.63 -7.11
CA THR A 428 25.47 2.48 -8.23
C THR A 428 25.41 3.73 -9.10
N LEU A 429 25.33 4.92 -8.48
CA LEU A 429 25.33 6.19 -9.21
C LEU A 429 26.64 6.40 -10.00
N ASP A 430 27.78 6.06 -9.42
CA ASP A 430 29.09 6.12 -10.07
C ASP A 430 29.18 5.15 -11.27
N GLU A 431 28.72 3.90 -11.08
CA GLU A 431 28.63 2.92 -12.16
C GLU A 431 27.74 3.41 -13.31
N MET A 432 26.61 4.04 -12.99
CA MET A 432 25.71 4.62 -13.99
C MET A 432 26.34 5.81 -14.71
N GLN A 433 27.00 6.71 -13.99
CA GLN A 433 27.64 7.89 -14.57
C GLN A 433 28.77 7.51 -15.55
N HIS A 434 29.57 6.51 -15.19
CA HIS A 434 30.72 6.10 -16.03
C HIS A 434 30.33 5.21 -17.22
N ALA A 435 29.14 4.63 -17.20
CA ALA A 435 28.69 3.78 -18.29
C ALA A 435 28.18 4.55 -19.51
N TYR A 436 27.91 5.83 -19.36
CA TYR A 436 27.25 6.65 -20.38
C TYR A 436 28.18 7.76 -20.88
N SER A 437 28.15 8.00 -22.20
CA SER A 437 28.73 9.20 -22.82
C SER A 437 27.74 10.36 -22.63
N GLU A 438 27.64 10.90 -21.42
CA GLU A 438 26.58 11.85 -21.09
C GLU A 438 26.91 13.28 -21.49
N PRO A 439 25.90 14.09 -21.89
CA PRO A 439 26.03 15.52 -21.99
C PRO A 439 26.44 16.16 -20.65
N VAL A 440 27.26 17.24 -20.71
CA VAL A 440 27.85 17.91 -19.53
C VAL A 440 26.79 18.29 -18.47
N PHE A 441 25.58 18.72 -18.89
CA PHE A 441 24.53 19.11 -17.99
C PHE A 441 23.92 17.94 -17.19
N ILE A 442 24.02 16.73 -17.71
CA ILE A 442 23.58 15.51 -16.99
C ILE A 442 24.65 15.12 -15.96
N ALA A 443 25.94 15.26 -16.31
CA ALA A 443 27.03 15.04 -15.38
C ALA A 443 26.94 15.96 -14.15
N GLU A 444 26.55 17.23 -14.32
CA GLU A 444 26.36 18.17 -13.21
C GLU A 444 25.30 17.69 -12.22
N VAL A 445 24.23 17.04 -12.69
CA VAL A 445 23.18 16.48 -11.80
C VAL A 445 23.71 15.28 -11.02
N TYR A 446 24.46 14.39 -11.68
CA TYR A 446 25.12 13.29 -10.98
C TYR A 446 26.06 13.80 -9.90
N ASP A 447 26.92 14.76 -10.22
CA ASP A 447 27.87 15.33 -9.28
C ASP A 447 27.19 15.97 -8.06
N LYS A 448 26.05 16.64 -8.27
CA LYS A 448 25.24 17.20 -7.20
C LYS A 448 24.72 16.11 -6.26
N ILE A 449 24.16 15.04 -6.80
CA ILE A 449 23.59 13.93 -6.02
C ILE A 449 24.71 13.13 -5.33
N VAL A 450 25.78 12.82 -6.03
CA VAL A 450 26.96 12.14 -5.50
C VAL A 450 27.54 12.92 -4.31
N THR A 451 27.73 14.23 -4.45
CA THR A 451 28.21 15.10 -3.37
C THR A 451 27.29 15.04 -2.14
N GLN A 452 25.99 15.00 -2.35
CA GLN A 452 25.01 14.88 -1.26
C GLN A 452 25.11 13.53 -0.54
N TYR A 453 25.21 12.42 -1.26
CA TYR A 453 25.35 11.09 -0.68
C TYR A 453 26.72 10.89 -0.01
N GLU A 454 27.79 11.46 -0.55
CA GLU A 454 29.09 11.51 0.12
C GLU A 454 28.99 12.18 1.50
N LYS A 455 28.31 13.32 1.57
CA LYS A 455 28.05 14.01 2.83
C LYS A 455 27.28 13.14 3.81
N TYR A 456 26.25 12.39 3.35
CA TYR A 456 25.50 11.47 4.22
C TYR A 456 26.37 10.33 4.74
N LYS A 457 27.19 9.74 3.87
CA LYS A 457 28.13 8.67 4.24
C LYS A 457 29.09 9.14 5.31
N VAL A 458 29.72 10.30 5.10
CA VAL A 458 30.69 10.88 6.05
C VAL A 458 30.05 11.22 7.39
N GLN A 459 28.91 11.93 7.38
CA GLN A 459 28.21 12.30 8.63
C GLN A 459 27.74 11.07 9.42
N SER A 460 27.32 10.01 8.76
CA SER A 460 26.91 8.79 9.40
C SER A 460 28.10 8.04 10.00
N GLY A 461 29.24 8.03 9.29
CA GLY A 461 30.51 7.49 9.79
C GLY A 461 31.02 8.23 11.04
N GLU A 462 31.09 9.56 11.01
CA GLU A 462 31.51 10.39 12.14
C GLU A 462 30.63 10.16 13.39
N LYS A 463 29.32 10.05 13.22
CA LYS A 463 28.39 9.75 14.30
C LYS A 463 28.60 8.34 14.86
N MET A 464 28.88 7.37 13.99
CA MET A 464 29.21 6.00 14.40
C MET A 464 30.51 5.98 15.21
N ASP A 465 31.58 6.64 14.72
CA ASP A 465 32.88 6.68 15.39
C ASP A 465 32.79 7.40 16.75
N THR A 466 32.04 8.50 16.81
CA THR A 466 31.77 9.23 18.07
C THR A 466 31.05 8.32 19.07
N LEU A 467 30.08 7.53 18.62
CA LEU A 467 29.32 6.61 19.50
C LEU A 467 30.22 5.48 20.01
N LEU A 468 31.05 4.90 19.14
CA LEU A 468 32.01 3.85 19.49
C LEU A 468 33.05 4.36 20.51
N ALA A 469 33.59 5.56 20.30
CA ALA A 469 34.55 6.14 21.26
C ALA A 469 33.93 6.41 22.64
N LYS A 470 32.66 6.85 22.64
CA LYS A 470 31.96 7.18 23.90
C LYS A 470 31.52 5.96 24.70
N HIS A 471 31.23 4.84 24.05
CA HIS A 471 30.64 3.63 24.63
C HIS A 471 31.47 2.37 24.30
N ALA A 472 32.80 2.49 24.31
CA ALA A 472 33.72 1.44 23.89
C ALA A 472 33.54 0.11 24.65
N GLU A 473 33.33 0.17 25.97
CA GLU A 473 33.14 -1.01 26.83
C GLU A 473 31.82 -1.72 26.51
N GLU A 474 30.72 -0.94 26.40
CA GLU A 474 29.36 -1.47 26.16
C GLU A 474 29.20 -2.08 24.75
N LEU A 475 29.95 -1.55 23.78
CA LEU A 475 29.95 -1.97 22.39
C LEU A 475 31.07 -2.95 22.05
N SER A 476 31.90 -3.32 23.04
CA SER A 476 32.95 -4.32 22.86
C SER A 476 32.33 -5.65 22.41
N GLY A 477 32.91 -6.28 21.39
CA GLY A 477 32.40 -7.52 20.84
C GLY A 477 31.26 -7.39 19.81
N TYR A 478 30.65 -6.20 19.63
CA TYR A 478 29.60 -6.02 18.63
C TYR A 478 30.03 -6.47 17.23
N PHE A 479 31.20 -6.08 16.78
CA PHE A 479 31.69 -6.46 15.46
C PHE A 479 32.02 -7.97 15.34
N THR A 480 32.40 -8.61 16.45
CA THR A 480 32.61 -10.06 16.50
C THR A 480 31.29 -10.79 16.30
N VAL A 481 30.26 -10.41 17.06
CA VAL A 481 28.90 -10.98 16.91
C VAL A 481 28.35 -10.72 15.51
N LEU A 482 28.60 -9.54 14.96
CA LEU A 482 28.17 -9.20 13.59
C LEU A 482 28.87 -10.05 12.55
N ALA A 483 30.18 -10.32 12.70
CA ALA A 483 30.94 -11.19 11.83
C ALA A 483 30.43 -12.65 11.90
N GLU A 484 30.15 -13.14 13.09
CA GLU A 484 29.55 -14.48 13.28
C GLU A 484 28.18 -14.59 12.61
N LYS A 485 27.31 -13.59 12.77
CA LYS A 485 26.02 -13.51 12.10
C LYS A 485 26.17 -13.49 10.57
N SER A 486 27.09 -12.69 10.05
CA SER A 486 27.35 -12.60 8.61
C SER A 486 27.86 -13.92 8.02
N ILE A 487 28.71 -14.65 8.76
CA ILE A 487 29.17 -15.98 8.38
C ILE A 487 28.00 -16.97 8.36
N ALA A 488 27.17 -17.00 9.41
CA ALA A 488 26.00 -17.86 9.50
C ALA A 488 25.00 -17.56 8.36
N ALA A 489 24.69 -16.29 8.12
CA ALA A 489 23.83 -15.88 7.01
C ALA A 489 24.40 -16.26 5.63
N SER A 490 25.72 -16.25 5.47
CA SER A 490 26.36 -16.72 4.24
C SER A 490 26.19 -18.23 4.03
N GLY A 491 26.23 -19.02 5.10
CA GLY A 491 25.96 -20.45 5.07
C GLY A 491 24.52 -20.74 4.62
N VAL A 492 23.54 -20.06 5.22
CA VAL A 492 22.13 -20.20 4.85
C VAL A 492 21.90 -19.82 3.39
N ARG A 493 22.45 -18.71 2.94
CA ARG A 493 22.34 -18.27 1.53
C ARG A 493 22.98 -19.28 0.56
N ALA A 494 24.08 -19.91 0.93
CA ALA A 494 24.71 -20.91 0.12
C ALA A 494 23.82 -22.17 -0.01
N VAL A 495 23.17 -22.58 1.08
CA VAL A 495 22.23 -23.72 1.07
C VAL A 495 20.99 -23.39 0.24
N ASP A 496 20.38 -22.22 0.43
CA ASP A 496 19.23 -21.77 -0.35
C ASP A 496 19.56 -21.69 -1.85
N PHE A 497 20.72 -21.13 -2.18
CA PHE A 497 21.20 -21.06 -3.56
C PHE A 497 21.38 -22.44 -4.22
N LEU A 498 21.89 -23.41 -3.45
CA LEU A 498 22.07 -24.79 -3.94
C LEU A 498 20.73 -25.51 -4.07
N ARG A 499 19.80 -25.24 -3.15
CA ARG A 499 18.44 -25.80 -3.17
C ARG A 499 17.63 -25.28 -4.36
N ASP A 500 17.63 -23.99 -4.59
CA ASP A 500 16.91 -23.34 -5.71
C ASP A 500 17.38 -23.84 -7.07
N ARG A 501 18.62 -24.32 -7.15
CA ARG A 501 19.22 -24.93 -8.35
C ARG A 501 19.09 -26.44 -8.42
N GLY A 502 18.44 -27.06 -7.46
CA GLY A 502 18.29 -28.52 -7.39
C GLY A 502 19.59 -29.28 -7.14
N ILE A 503 20.65 -28.59 -6.66
CA ILE A 503 21.96 -29.21 -6.36
C ILE A 503 21.96 -29.84 -4.96
N ALA A 504 21.20 -29.26 -4.01
CA ALA A 504 21.02 -29.76 -2.66
C ALA A 504 19.58 -30.26 -2.46
N SER A 505 19.40 -31.39 -1.77
CA SER A 505 18.10 -31.91 -1.40
C SER A 505 17.54 -31.17 -0.16
N GLU A 506 16.20 -31.23 0.06
CA GLU A 506 15.57 -30.65 1.26
C GLU A 506 16.11 -31.27 2.59
N ALA A 507 16.71 -32.45 2.55
CA ALA A 507 17.25 -33.12 3.72
C ALA A 507 18.64 -32.62 4.17
N SER A 508 19.26 -31.68 3.45
CA SER A 508 20.61 -31.18 3.72
C SER A 508 20.64 -29.84 4.48
N GLY A 509 19.53 -29.48 5.15
CA GLY A 509 19.41 -28.24 5.94
C GLY A 509 19.35 -28.46 7.43
#